data_c1ebbfadf3615d8b191e612a61f09bd0
#
_entry.id   c1ebbfadf3615d8b191e612a61f09bd0
#
_cell.length_a   1.000
_cell.length_b   1.000
_cell.length_c   1.000
_cell.angle_alpha   90.00
_cell.angle_beta   90.00
_cell.angle_gamma   90.00
#
_symmetry.space_group_name_H-M   'P 1'
#
loop_
_entity.id
_entity.type
_entity.pdbx_description
1 polymer ?
#
loop_
_entity_poly.entity_id
_entity_poly.type
_entity_poly.pdbx_seq_one_letter_code
_entity_poly.pdbx_strand_id
1 'polypeptide(L)'
;MILVRNIRLPLSAGEPQAFEKALREARIPRAKVQHLGVAKLSVDARRGQPKLVYTVAVTLKNEAEEPAFAGASANVSLHSRTDFRVQRGTQKLPHRPVVCGLGPAGLFAALLLARQGYRPIVLERGPALDERVQAVEHFSATGELDPNANIQFGEGGAGTFSDGKLTTRIGDELCDFVTEVFLQHGAPAEIAWKQKPHVGTDLLRGVITSIRKEIESLGGEVHFNTALTGLERKNGQLVGITTTNGSFACEALVFAVGHSARDTFSMLMDSGLVLECKPFLSLIHI
;
A
#
# COMPACT_ATOMS: atom_id res chain seq x y z
N MET A 1 -11.34 -20.52 5.81
CA MET A 1 -12.56 -19.80 6.32
C MET A 1 -13.68 -19.82 5.27
N ILE A 2 -14.92 -19.65 5.69
CA ILE A 2 -16.09 -19.61 4.81
C ILE A 2 -16.52 -18.16 4.64
N LEU A 3 -16.75 -17.72 3.41
CA LEU A 3 -17.32 -16.40 3.10
C LEU A 3 -18.79 -16.54 2.74
N VAL A 4 -19.64 -15.79 3.45
CA VAL A 4 -21.07 -15.68 3.18
C VAL A 4 -21.37 -14.29 2.67
N ARG A 5 -21.65 -14.19 1.37
CA ARG A 5 -21.81 -12.93 0.64
C ARG A 5 -23.25 -12.47 0.57
N ASN A 6 -23.46 -11.24 0.15
CA ASN A 6 -24.76 -10.67 -0.20
C ASN A 6 -25.80 -10.69 0.96
N ILE A 7 -25.33 -10.56 2.18
CA ILE A 7 -26.19 -10.46 3.37
C ILE A 7 -26.75 -9.03 3.44
N ARG A 8 -27.97 -8.84 2.94
CA ARG A 8 -28.62 -7.54 2.85
C ARG A 8 -29.46 -7.27 4.08
N LEU A 9 -29.27 -6.10 4.68
CA LEU A 9 -29.95 -5.64 5.90
C LEU A 9 -30.37 -4.17 5.75
N PRO A 10 -31.39 -3.71 6.50
CA PRO A 10 -31.71 -2.28 6.57
C PRO A 10 -30.58 -1.51 7.25
N LEU A 11 -30.52 -0.18 7.05
CA LEU A 11 -29.49 0.67 7.64
C LEU A 11 -29.48 0.67 9.17
N SER A 12 -30.60 0.34 9.79
CA SER A 12 -30.76 0.24 11.25
C SER A 12 -30.18 -1.05 11.85
N ALA A 13 -29.81 -2.03 11.01
CA ALA A 13 -29.26 -3.31 11.48
C ALA A 13 -27.74 -3.21 11.64
N GLY A 14 -27.21 -3.98 12.59
CA GLY A 14 -25.76 -4.07 12.85
C GLY A 14 -25.17 -5.45 12.54
N GLU A 15 -23.92 -5.61 12.94
CA GLU A 15 -23.16 -6.87 12.74
C GLU A 15 -23.85 -8.10 13.37
N PRO A 16 -24.47 -8.05 14.58
CA PRO A 16 -25.09 -9.22 15.15
C PRO A 16 -26.17 -9.82 14.24
N GLN A 17 -27.01 -8.97 13.62
CA GLN A 17 -28.04 -9.41 12.69
C GLN A 17 -27.44 -9.96 11.39
N ALA A 18 -26.29 -9.39 10.93
CA ALA A 18 -25.56 -9.89 9.78
C ALA A 18 -25.00 -11.29 10.04
N PHE A 19 -24.43 -11.52 11.22
CA PHE A 19 -23.85 -12.80 11.61
C PHE A 19 -24.94 -13.89 11.70
N GLU A 20 -26.05 -13.60 12.37
CA GLU A 20 -27.17 -14.56 12.48
C GLU A 20 -27.75 -14.91 11.10
N LYS A 21 -27.89 -13.93 10.22
CA LYS A 21 -28.37 -14.19 8.86
C LYS A 21 -27.37 -15.00 8.05
N ALA A 22 -26.07 -14.70 8.17
CA ALA A 22 -25.03 -15.44 7.49
C ALA A 22 -24.97 -16.92 7.92
N LEU A 23 -25.06 -17.19 9.22
CA LEU A 23 -25.08 -18.56 9.72
C LEU A 23 -26.28 -19.36 9.21
N ARG A 24 -27.46 -18.72 9.13
CA ARG A 24 -28.66 -19.35 8.54
C ARG A 24 -28.46 -19.63 7.05
N GLU A 25 -27.94 -18.67 6.28
CA GLU A 25 -27.67 -18.82 4.85
C GLU A 25 -26.68 -19.96 4.58
N ALA A 26 -25.62 -20.06 5.39
CA ALA A 26 -24.61 -21.09 5.28
C ALA A 26 -24.99 -22.42 5.96
N ARG A 27 -26.14 -22.49 6.65
CA ARG A 27 -26.59 -23.64 7.45
C ARG A 27 -25.56 -24.09 8.50
N ILE A 28 -24.82 -23.16 9.08
CA ILE A 28 -23.77 -23.42 10.07
C ILE A 28 -24.36 -23.31 11.49
N PRO A 29 -24.31 -24.37 12.30
CA PRO A 29 -24.70 -24.31 13.70
C PRO A 29 -23.78 -23.40 14.51
N ARG A 30 -24.34 -22.51 15.33
CA ARG A 30 -23.58 -21.56 16.16
C ARG A 30 -22.51 -22.23 17.03
N ALA A 31 -22.81 -23.44 17.52
CA ALA A 31 -21.88 -24.21 18.36
C ALA A 31 -20.58 -24.62 17.67
N LYS A 32 -20.57 -24.72 16.34
CA LYS A 32 -19.38 -25.04 15.53
C LYS A 32 -18.50 -23.82 15.23
N VAL A 33 -18.98 -22.60 15.45
CA VAL A 33 -18.30 -21.38 15.11
C VAL A 33 -17.21 -21.04 16.14
N GLN A 34 -16.01 -20.78 15.65
CA GLN A 34 -14.89 -20.24 16.41
C GLN A 34 -14.88 -18.72 16.33
N HIS A 35 -14.96 -18.17 15.11
CA HIS A 35 -14.89 -16.73 14.88
C HIS A 35 -15.87 -16.28 13.80
N LEU A 36 -16.43 -15.07 13.99
CA LEU A 36 -17.24 -14.34 13.03
C LEU A 36 -16.65 -12.94 12.85
N GLY A 37 -16.53 -12.54 11.61
CA GLY A 37 -16.05 -11.20 11.30
C GLY A 37 -16.71 -10.65 10.03
N VAL A 38 -16.69 -9.33 9.89
CA VAL A 38 -17.10 -8.66 8.66
C VAL A 38 -15.92 -8.67 7.69
N ALA A 39 -16.04 -9.41 6.58
CA ALA A 39 -15.05 -9.43 5.52
C ALA A 39 -15.25 -8.26 4.53
N LYS A 40 -16.51 -7.79 4.38
CA LYS A 40 -16.82 -6.64 3.53
C LYS A 40 -18.15 -6.02 3.94
N LEU A 41 -18.19 -4.68 3.95
CA LEU A 41 -19.41 -3.91 4.11
C LEU A 41 -19.53 -2.87 3.01
N SER A 42 -20.67 -2.81 2.36
CA SER A 42 -21.03 -1.79 1.37
C SER A 42 -22.47 -1.33 1.55
N VAL A 43 -22.80 -0.18 0.98
CA VAL A 43 -24.17 0.34 0.91
C VAL A 43 -24.71 0.16 -0.51
N ASP A 44 -25.84 -0.49 -0.65
CA ASP A 44 -26.58 -0.58 -1.91
C ASP A 44 -27.75 0.40 -1.88
N ALA A 45 -27.61 1.51 -2.61
CA ALA A 45 -28.61 2.56 -2.72
C ALA A 45 -29.18 2.69 -4.16
N ARG A 46 -28.93 1.69 -5.01
CA ARG A 46 -29.31 1.75 -6.45
C ARG A 46 -30.81 1.65 -6.69
N ARG A 47 -31.56 0.97 -5.83
CA ARG A 47 -33.00 0.76 -5.99
C ARG A 47 -33.71 0.72 -4.62
N GLY A 48 -34.79 1.49 -4.49
CA GLY A 48 -35.59 1.53 -3.27
C GLY A 48 -34.84 2.09 -2.06
N GLN A 49 -35.20 1.61 -0.87
CA GLN A 49 -34.52 2.04 0.37
C GLN A 49 -33.07 1.51 0.41
N PRO A 50 -32.09 2.34 0.79
CA PRO A 50 -30.69 1.90 0.94
C PRO A 50 -30.57 0.73 1.92
N LYS A 51 -29.66 -0.20 1.59
CA LYS A 51 -29.40 -1.40 2.39
C LYS A 51 -27.91 -1.55 2.66
N LEU A 52 -27.58 -2.03 3.84
CA LEU A 52 -26.25 -2.55 4.15
C LEU A 52 -26.10 -3.92 3.48
N VAL A 53 -24.98 -4.15 2.83
CA VAL A 53 -24.63 -5.43 2.19
C VAL A 53 -23.33 -5.92 2.80
N TYR A 54 -23.44 -6.96 3.61
CA TYR A 54 -22.31 -7.59 4.28
C TYR A 54 -21.81 -8.81 3.49
N THR A 55 -20.51 -9.05 3.57
CA THR A 55 -19.88 -10.35 3.42
C THR A 55 -19.35 -10.73 4.79
N VAL A 56 -19.77 -11.85 5.31
CA VAL A 56 -19.39 -12.34 6.63
C VAL A 56 -18.36 -13.46 6.46
N ALA A 57 -17.26 -13.37 7.19
CA ALA A 57 -16.27 -14.43 7.33
C ALA A 57 -16.62 -15.31 8.53
N VAL A 58 -16.66 -16.62 8.32
CA VAL A 58 -16.93 -17.60 9.34
C VAL A 58 -15.75 -18.58 9.42
N THR A 59 -15.16 -18.70 10.60
CA THR A 59 -14.14 -19.72 10.90
C THR A 59 -14.73 -20.73 11.87
N LEU A 60 -14.60 -22.02 11.55
CA LEU A 60 -15.09 -23.09 12.40
C LEU A 60 -14.03 -23.53 13.42
N LYS A 61 -14.48 -24.09 14.55
CA LYS A 61 -13.60 -24.70 15.55
C LYS A 61 -12.78 -25.86 14.98
N ASN A 62 -13.37 -26.61 14.04
CA ASN A 62 -12.70 -27.61 13.23
C ASN A 62 -12.70 -27.13 11.76
N GLU A 63 -11.60 -26.59 11.32
CA GLU A 63 -11.44 -26.06 9.95
C GLU A 63 -11.61 -27.13 8.87
N ALA A 64 -11.34 -28.39 9.19
CA ALA A 64 -11.54 -29.52 8.26
C ALA A 64 -13.01 -29.73 7.85
N GLU A 65 -13.95 -29.19 8.63
CA GLU A 65 -15.38 -29.24 8.30
C GLU A 65 -15.84 -28.12 7.38
N GLU A 66 -15.04 -27.05 7.19
CA GLU A 66 -15.43 -25.87 6.41
C GLU A 66 -15.84 -26.20 4.96
N PRO A 67 -15.15 -27.12 4.24
CA PRO A 67 -15.54 -27.50 2.88
C PRO A 67 -16.96 -28.06 2.77
N ALA A 68 -17.45 -28.70 3.82
CA ALA A 68 -18.81 -29.30 3.83
C ALA A 68 -19.93 -28.24 3.81
N PHE A 69 -19.64 -27.00 4.23
CA PHE A 69 -20.60 -25.91 4.21
C PHE A 69 -20.43 -25.03 2.96
N ALA A 70 -19.31 -25.16 2.23
CA ALA A 70 -19.12 -24.44 0.98
C ALA A 70 -20.15 -24.90 -0.06
N GLY A 71 -20.80 -23.95 -0.73
CA GLY A 71 -21.84 -24.27 -1.71
C GLY A 71 -23.24 -24.53 -1.13
N ALA A 72 -23.46 -24.28 0.17
CA ALA A 72 -24.80 -24.36 0.78
C ALA A 72 -25.80 -23.40 0.08
N SER A 73 -25.32 -22.31 -0.49
CA SER A 73 -26.01 -21.47 -1.45
C SER A 73 -24.99 -20.82 -2.41
N ALA A 74 -25.46 -20.14 -3.47
CA ALA A 74 -24.60 -19.41 -4.40
C ALA A 74 -23.78 -18.27 -3.73
N ASN A 75 -24.17 -17.87 -2.52
CA ASN A 75 -23.51 -16.84 -1.73
C ASN A 75 -22.44 -17.39 -0.78
N VAL A 76 -22.32 -18.70 -0.65
CA VAL A 76 -21.43 -19.37 0.31
C VAL A 76 -20.27 -20.03 -0.40
N SER A 77 -19.05 -19.63 -0.09
CA SER A 77 -17.85 -20.20 -0.69
C SER A 77 -16.73 -20.37 0.32
N LEU A 78 -15.88 -21.33 0.07
CA LEU A 78 -14.60 -21.44 0.79
C LEU A 78 -13.66 -20.33 0.30
N HIS A 79 -12.93 -19.74 1.21
CA HIS A 79 -11.85 -18.79 0.92
C HIS A 79 -10.57 -19.27 1.61
N SER A 80 -9.56 -19.54 0.81
CA SER A 80 -8.20 -19.74 1.29
C SER A 80 -7.47 -18.40 1.21
N ARG A 81 -6.96 -17.92 2.33
CA ARG A 81 -6.07 -16.77 2.32
C ARG A 81 -4.72 -17.24 1.79
N THR A 82 -4.25 -16.65 0.72
CA THR A 82 -2.89 -16.86 0.24
C THR A 82 -2.01 -15.84 0.95
N ASP A 83 -1.12 -16.30 1.82
CA ASP A 83 -0.14 -15.43 2.44
C ASP A 83 0.88 -15.00 1.39
N PHE A 84 1.01 -13.69 1.20
CA PHE A 84 2.08 -13.17 0.36
C PHE A 84 3.45 -13.53 0.96
N ARG A 85 4.23 -14.29 0.20
CA ARG A 85 5.59 -14.69 0.60
C ARG A 85 6.60 -14.24 -0.44
N VAL A 86 7.58 -13.48 0.01
CA VAL A 86 8.71 -13.09 -0.83
C VAL A 86 9.66 -14.28 -0.97
N GLN A 87 9.94 -14.67 -2.21
CA GLN A 87 10.99 -15.65 -2.49
C GLN A 87 12.33 -14.92 -2.50
N ARG A 88 13.24 -15.35 -1.63
CA ARG A 88 14.60 -14.81 -1.60
C ARG A 88 15.39 -15.35 -2.80
N GLY A 89 16.14 -14.46 -3.46
CA GLY A 89 17.15 -14.85 -4.44
C GLY A 89 18.31 -15.59 -3.78
N THR A 90 19.03 -16.36 -4.56
CA THR A 90 20.23 -17.12 -4.13
C THR A 90 21.52 -16.31 -4.26
N GLN A 91 21.50 -15.26 -5.08
CA GLN A 91 22.67 -14.42 -5.33
C GLN A 91 22.83 -13.37 -4.19
N LYS A 92 24.01 -13.33 -3.61
CA LYS A 92 24.36 -12.29 -2.61
C LYS A 92 24.74 -11.00 -3.34
N LEU A 93 24.22 -9.89 -2.87
CA LEU A 93 24.64 -8.55 -3.29
C LEU A 93 25.90 -8.16 -2.48
N PRO A 94 26.98 -7.68 -3.14
CA PRO A 94 28.16 -7.14 -2.46
C PRO A 94 27.83 -5.90 -1.63
N HIS A 95 26.97 -5.03 -2.14
CA HIS A 95 26.54 -3.80 -1.48
C HIS A 95 25.02 -3.82 -1.20
N ARG A 96 24.60 -2.89 -0.37
CA ARG A 96 23.20 -2.70 0.01
C ARG A 96 22.38 -2.24 -1.21
N PRO A 97 21.17 -2.77 -1.43
CA PRO A 97 20.29 -2.26 -2.47
C PRO A 97 19.88 -0.84 -2.15
N VAL A 98 19.75 -0.02 -3.20
CA VAL A 98 19.30 1.37 -3.09
C VAL A 98 17.86 1.47 -3.59
N VAL A 99 17.04 2.25 -2.89
CA VAL A 99 15.68 2.62 -3.31
C VAL A 99 15.65 4.13 -3.50
N CYS A 100 15.34 4.58 -4.71
CA CYS A 100 15.26 5.99 -5.04
C CYS A 100 13.80 6.46 -5.08
N GLY A 101 13.45 7.34 -4.15
CA GLY A 101 12.11 7.85 -3.89
C GLY A 101 11.45 7.15 -2.69
N LEU A 102 10.85 7.95 -1.79
CA LEU A 102 10.12 7.50 -0.59
C LEU A 102 8.60 7.77 -0.72
N GLY A 103 8.09 7.74 -1.93
CA GLY A 103 6.65 7.65 -2.20
C GLY A 103 6.11 6.24 -1.90
N PRO A 104 4.81 5.96 -2.17
CA PRO A 104 4.22 4.66 -1.82
C PRO A 104 5.00 3.46 -2.36
N ALA A 105 5.45 3.51 -3.62
CA ALA A 105 6.21 2.40 -4.21
C ALA A 105 7.56 2.19 -3.53
N GLY A 106 8.32 3.27 -3.27
CA GLY A 106 9.62 3.19 -2.61
C GLY A 106 9.52 2.77 -1.16
N LEU A 107 8.50 3.28 -0.43
CA LEU A 107 8.26 2.93 0.96
C LEU A 107 8.01 1.41 1.12
N PHE A 108 7.15 0.83 0.28
CA PHE A 108 6.88 -0.62 0.30
C PHE A 108 8.06 -1.45 -0.21
N ALA A 109 8.79 -0.99 -1.23
CA ALA A 109 10.00 -1.67 -1.69
C ALA A 109 11.07 -1.71 -0.58
N ALA A 110 11.30 -0.58 0.08
CA ALA A 110 12.25 -0.48 1.18
C ALA A 110 11.83 -1.35 2.38
N LEU A 111 10.53 -1.33 2.75
CA LEU A 111 10.00 -2.16 3.82
C LEU A 111 10.20 -3.66 3.54
N LEU A 112 9.87 -4.12 2.33
CA LEU A 112 10.07 -5.51 1.93
C LEU A 112 11.54 -5.91 1.99
N LEU A 113 12.44 -5.09 1.45
CA LEU A 113 13.88 -5.32 1.51
C LEU A 113 14.37 -5.37 2.96
N ALA A 114 13.93 -4.44 3.82
CA ALA A 114 14.31 -4.40 5.21
C ALA A 114 13.83 -5.65 5.96
N ARG A 115 12.56 -6.04 5.81
CA ARG A 115 11.98 -7.27 6.39
C ARG A 115 12.70 -8.55 5.92
N GLN A 116 13.29 -8.53 4.72
CA GLN A 116 14.13 -9.62 4.21
C GLN A 116 15.61 -9.54 4.66
N GLY A 117 15.99 -8.55 5.45
CA GLY A 117 17.33 -8.39 6.01
C GLY A 117 18.36 -7.74 5.07
N TYR A 118 17.92 -7.11 3.96
CA TYR A 118 18.83 -6.44 3.02
C TYR A 118 19.33 -5.08 3.50
N ARG A 119 18.72 -4.48 4.50
CA ARG A 119 19.09 -3.15 5.06
C ARG A 119 19.24 -2.08 3.97
N PRO A 120 18.17 -1.75 3.21
CA PRO A 120 18.25 -0.87 2.05
C PRO A 120 18.73 0.54 2.42
N ILE A 121 19.34 1.22 1.45
CA ILE A 121 19.57 2.67 1.47
C ILE A 121 18.44 3.31 0.69
N VAL A 122 17.69 4.22 1.32
CA VAL A 122 16.57 4.92 0.70
C VAL A 122 16.95 6.36 0.48
N LEU A 123 16.79 6.86 -0.73
CA LEU A 123 17.06 8.23 -1.11
C LEU A 123 15.73 8.95 -1.38
N GLU A 124 15.49 10.07 -0.72
CA GLU A 124 14.36 10.95 -1.00
C GLU A 124 14.88 12.37 -1.29
N ARG A 125 14.47 12.93 -2.44
CA ARG A 125 14.92 14.26 -2.84
C ARG A 125 14.40 15.37 -1.93
N GLY A 126 13.18 15.18 -1.42
CA GLY A 126 12.55 16.13 -0.52
C GLY A 126 12.86 15.83 0.95
N PRO A 127 12.33 16.68 1.84
CA PRO A 127 12.52 16.55 3.27
C PRO A 127 11.64 15.48 3.90
N ALA A 128 11.89 15.21 5.19
CA ALA A 128 11.01 14.44 6.04
C ALA A 128 9.62 15.11 6.18
N LEU A 129 8.66 14.34 6.66
CA LEU A 129 7.25 14.72 6.61
C LEU A 129 6.94 16.07 7.28
N ASP A 130 7.53 16.36 8.45
CA ASP A 130 7.24 17.58 9.21
C ASP A 130 7.71 18.84 8.46
N GLU A 131 8.92 18.82 7.90
CA GLU A 131 9.46 19.90 7.08
C GLU A 131 8.69 20.03 5.77
N ARG A 132 8.26 18.89 5.19
CA ARG A 132 7.46 18.86 3.98
C ARG A 132 6.10 19.52 4.18
N VAL A 133 5.43 19.30 5.33
CA VAL A 133 4.17 19.97 5.66
C VAL A 133 4.37 21.48 5.68
N GLN A 134 5.44 21.97 6.30
CA GLN A 134 5.76 23.41 6.34
C GLN A 134 6.00 23.97 4.94
N ALA A 135 6.71 23.26 4.06
CA ALA A 135 6.95 23.68 2.69
C ALA A 135 5.64 23.79 1.86
N VAL A 136 4.72 22.85 2.05
CA VAL A 136 3.40 22.87 1.38
C VAL A 136 2.53 24.00 1.91
N GLU A 137 2.52 24.25 3.21
CA GLU A 137 1.82 25.37 3.84
C GLU A 137 2.38 26.71 3.37
N HIS A 138 3.71 26.85 3.32
CA HIS A 138 4.38 28.02 2.79
C HIS A 138 3.97 28.30 1.33
N PHE A 139 4.04 27.27 0.46
CA PHE A 139 3.58 27.40 -0.92
C PHE A 139 2.12 27.85 -1.02
N SER A 140 1.24 27.28 -0.19
CA SER A 140 -0.18 27.63 -0.18
C SER A 140 -0.44 29.07 0.25
N ALA A 141 0.41 29.63 1.12
CA ALA A 141 0.29 30.99 1.63
C ALA A 141 0.92 32.04 0.71
N THR A 142 2.05 31.71 0.05
CA THR A 142 2.89 32.67 -0.67
C THR A 142 2.90 32.48 -2.18
N GLY A 143 2.62 31.27 -2.66
CA GLY A 143 2.82 30.87 -4.07
C GLY A 143 4.28 30.52 -4.41
N GLU A 144 5.21 30.58 -3.45
CA GLU A 144 6.62 30.22 -3.67
C GLU A 144 6.81 28.70 -3.63
N LEU A 145 7.09 28.11 -4.79
CA LEU A 145 7.27 26.68 -4.94
C LEU A 145 8.70 26.26 -4.65
N ASP A 146 8.91 25.36 -3.69
CA ASP A 146 10.14 24.59 -3.59
C ASP A 146 10.10 23.40 -4.56
N PRO A 147 11.02 23.30 -5.54
CA PRO A 147 11.04 22.23 -6.53
C PRO A 147 11.32 20.85 -5.91
N ASN A 148 11.90 20.77 -4.72
CA ASN A 148 12.23 19.53 -4.04
C ASN A 148 11.30 19.20 -2.86
N ALA A 149 10.56 20.19 -2.33
CA ALA A 149 9.67 20.04 -1.18
C ALA A 149 8.26 20.57 -1.48
N ASN A 150 7.37 19.71 -1.94
CA ASN A 150 6.02 20.12 -2.35
C ASN A 150 5.04 18.93 -2.26
N ILE A 151 3.83 19.06 -2.85
CA ILE A 151 2.82 17.99 -2.85
C ILE A 151 3.30 16.73 -3.58
N GLN A 152 4.26 16.81 -4.50
CA GLN A 152 4.71 15.66 -5.30
C GLN A 152 5.96 14.99 -4.74
N PHE A 153 6.85 15.74 -4.11
CA PHE A 153 8.15 15.27 -3.60
C PHE A 153 8.25 15.40 -2.08
N GLY A 154 8.97 14.48 -1.49
CA GLY A 154 9.16 14.32 -0.06
C GLY A 154 8.54 13.02 0.47
N GLU A 155 8.73 12.76 1.75
CA GLU A 155 8.29 11.53 2.43
C GLU A 155 6.81 11.23 2.18
N GLY A 156 6.50 9.99 1.77
CA GLY A 156 5.15 9.51 1.49
C GLY A 156 4.60 9.85 0.12
N GLY A 157 5.30 10.69 -0.69
CA GLY A 157 4.88 11.07 -2.04
C GLY A 157 3.58 11.89 -2.09
N ALA A 158 2.97 12.01 -3.25
CA ALA A 158 1.77 12.84 -3.47
C ALA A 158 0.55 12.39 -2.63
N GLY A 159 0.49 11.12 -2.24
CA GLY A 159 -0.61 10.57 -1.42
C GLY A 159 -0.72 11.16 -0.03
N THR A 160 0.37 11.67 0.54
CA THR A 160 0.44 12.23 1.90
C THR A 160 -0.49 13.42 2.13
N PHE A 161 -0.80 14.18 1.09
CA PHE A 161 -1.70 15.35 1.13
C PHE A 161 -3.07 15.07 0.51
N SER A 162 -3.40 13.81 0.25
CA SER A 162 -4.72 13.38 -0.19
C SER A 162 -5.57 12.96 1.02
N ASP A 163 -6.87 12.72 0.78
CA ASP A 163 -7.78 12.21 1.80
C ASP A 163 -7.56 10.72 2.18
N GLY A 164 -6.50 10.11 1.68
CA GLY A 164 -6.13 8.73 2.02
C GLY A 164 -7.11 7.67 1.52
N LYS A 165 -7.73 7.90 0.35
CA LYS A 165 -8.57 6.88 -0.30
C LYS A 165 -7.75 5.67 -0.70
N LEU A 166 -8.12 4.50 -0.17
CA LEU A 166 -7.55 3.22 -0.53
C LEU A 166 -8.47 2.51 -1.52
N THR A 167 -8.52 3.00 -2.76
CA THR A 167 -9.37 2.41 -3.78
C THR A 167 -8.53 1.98 -4.96
N THR A 168 -8.55 0.69 -5.25
CA THR A 168 -7.97 0.10 -6.47
C THR A 168 -9.04 -0.67 -7.24
N ARG A 169 -8.86 -0.79 -8.56
CA ARG A 169 -9.66 -1.66 -9.42
C ARG A 169 -8.96 -2.98 -9.73
N ILE A 170 -7.79 -3.20 -9.14
CA ILE A 170 -7.02 -4.42 -9.30
C ILE A 170 -7.49 -5.40 -8.22
N GLY A 171 -7.84 -6.62 -8.62
CA GLY A 171 -8.16 -7.72 -7.70
C GLY A 171 -6.93 -8.59 -7.47
N ASP A 172 -5.85 -8.00 -6.93
CA ASP A 172 -4.58 -8.66 -6.69
C ASP A 172 -4.38 -8.94 -5.21
N GLU A 173 -3.79 -10.08 -4.88
CA GLU A 173 -3.48 -10.50 -3.49
C GLU A 173 -2.53 -9.52 -2.79
N LEU A 174 -1.70 -8.77 -3.55
CA LEU A 174 -0.83 -7.73 -3.01
C LEU A 174 -1.61 -6.57 -2.38
N CYS A 175 -2.88 -6.36 -2.76
CA CYS A 175 -3.72 -5.35 -2.11
C CYS A 175 -3.99 -5.68 -0.65
N ASP A 176 -4.14 -6.96 -0.32
CA ASP A 176 -4.34 -7.42 1.05
C ASP A 176 -3.07 -7.20 1.88
N PHE A 177 -1.89 -7.46 1.30
CA PHE A 177 -0.61 -7.18 1.93
C PHE A 177 -0.44 -5.69 2.25
N VAL A 178 -0.77 -4.80 1.31
CA VAL A 178 -0.70 -3.34 1.54
C VAL A 178 -1.64 -2.92 2.67
N THR A 179 -2.87 -3.45 2.66
CA THR A 179 -3.86 -3.16 3.70
C THR A 179 -3.39 -3.65 5.07
N GLU A 180 -2.81 -4.85 5.14
CA GLU A 180 -2.26 -5.42 6.37
C GLU A 180 -1.12 -4.60 6.93
N VAL A 181 -0.18 -4.15 6.09
CA VAL A 181 0.90 -3.26 6.50
C VAL A 181 0.34 -1.96 7.08
N PHE A 182 -0.66 -1.36 6.44
CA PHE A 182 -1.28 -0.15 6.98
C PHE A 182 -1.92 -0.37 8.34
N LEU A 183 -2.61 -1.50 8.54
CA LEU A 183 -3.19 -1.86 9.84
C LEU A 183 -2.12 -2.05 10.91
N GLN A 184 -1.02 -2.72 10.58
CA GLN A 184 0.13 -2.92 11.49
C GLN A 184 0.75 -1.59 11.93
N HIS A 185 0.63 -0.55 11.10
CA HIS A 185 1.21 0.78 11.35
C HIS A 185 0.21 1.82 11.82
N GLY A 186 -0.98 1.40 12.28
CA GLY A 186 -1.92 2.27 12.97
C GLY A 186 -3.05 2.84 12.09
N ALA A 187 -3.26 2.30 10.90
CA ALA A 187 -4.46 2.64 10.13
C ALA A 187 -5.73 2.11 10.82
N PRO A 188 -6.89 2.75 10.60
CA PRO A 188 -8.14 2.32 11.20
C PRO A 188 -8.51 0.90 10.79
N ALA A 189 -8.96 0.06 11.74
CA ALA A 189 -9.31 -1.33 11.48
C ALA A 189 -10.37 -1.49 10.37
N GLU A 190 -11.23 -0.49 10.20
CA GLU A 190 -12.30 -0.49 9.19
C GLU A 190 -11.80 -0.53 7.73
N ILE A 191 -10.53 -0.18 7.45
CA ILE A 191 -9.99 -0.26 6.09
C ILE A 191 -9.93 -1.70 5.56
N ALA A 192 -9.89 -2.68 6.45
CA ALA A 192 -9.85 -4.10 6.09
C ALA A 192 -11.14 -4.60 5.44
N TRP A 193 -12.28 -3.97 5.76
CA TRP A 193 -13.58 -4.52 5.37
C TRP A 193 -14.58 -3.48 4.79
N LYS A 194 -14.34 -2.19 4.99
CA LYS A 194 -15.24 -1.15 4.49
C LYS A 194 -15.04 -0.92 2.99
N GLN A 195 -16.11 -0.86 2.23
CA GLN A 195 -16.03 -0.51 0.81
C GLN A 195 -15.61 0.94 0.62
N LYS A 196 -14.61 1.20 -0.25
CA LYS A 196 -14.00 2.52 -0.48
C LYS A 196 -13.45 3.11 0.82
N PRO A 197 -12.52 2.43 1.48
CA PRO A 197 -11.99 2.89 2.75
C PRO A 197 -11.15 4.16 2.60
N HIS A 198 -11.14 4.97 3.66
CA HIS A 198 -10.29 6.13 3.80
C HIS A 198 -9.44 5.97 5.06
N VAL A 199 -8.16 6.25 4.98
CA VAL A 199 -7.31 6.33 6.18
C VAL A 199 -7.48 7.67 6.88
N GLY A 200 -7.70 8.74 6.12
CA GLY A 200 -7.64 10.12 6.59
C GLY A 200 -6.21 10.68 6.53
N THR A 201 -6.07 11.95 6.21
CA THR A 201 -4.77 12.60 5.98
C THR A 201 -3.88 12.55 7.23
N ASP A 202 -4.45 12.83 8.40
CA ASP A 202 -3.69 12.88 9.66
C ASP A 202 -3.17 11.50 10.07
N LEU A 203 -4.02 10.48 9.98
CA LEU A 203 -3.62 9.11 10.31
C LEU A 203 -2.64 8.55 9.29
N LEU A 204 -2.81 8.87 8.00
CA LEU A 204 -1.91 8.41 6.95
C LEU A 204 -0.47 8.89 7.16
N ARG A 205 -0.29 10.13 7.62
CA ARG A 205 1.03 10.67 7.99
C ARG A 205 1.69 9.83 9.10
N GLY A 206 0.92 9.46 10.13
CA GLY A 206 1.38 8.58 11.20
C GLY A 206 1.78 7.20 10.69
N VAL A 207 0.98 6.61 9.80
CA VAL A 207 1.26 5.31 9.17
C VAL A 207 2.57 5.36 8.36
N ILE A 208 2.76 6.37 7.52
CA ILE A 208 3.98 6.54 6.70
C ILE A 208 5.21 6.64 7.60
N THR A 209 5.17 7.50 8.60
CA THR A 209 6.28 7.67 9.57
C THR A 209 6.56 6.37 10.33
N SER A 210 5.52 5.61 10.70
CA SER A 210 5.66 4.33 11.40
C SER A 210 6.34 3.28 10.51
N ILE A 211 5.98 3.20 9.23
CA ILE A 211 6.63 2.30 8.26
C ILE A 211 8.11 2.69 8.09
N ARG A 212 8.43 3.97 7.94
CA ARG A 212 9.83 4.41 7.87
C ARG A 212 10.62 4.01 9.10
N LYS A 213 10.07 4.21 10.30
CA LYS A 213 10.73 3.79 11.55
C LYS A 213 10.96 2.28 11.62
N GLU A 214 10.07 1.46 11.08
CA GLU A 214 10.31 0.01 10.95
C GLU A 214 11.50 -0.27 10.02
N ILE A 215 11.56 0.37 8.85
CA ILE A 215 12.69 0.23 7.92
C ILE A 215 14.01 0.56 8.62
N GLU A 216 14.07 1.69 9.34
CA GLU A 216 15.25 2.14 10.10
C GLU A 216 15.61 1.15 11.22
N SER A 217 14.63 0.66 11.97
CA SER A 217 14.83 -0.31 13.06
C SER A 217 15.39 -1.66 12.58
N LEU A 218 15.08 -2.02 11.32
CA LEU A 218 15.61 -3.21 10.66
C LEU A 218 16.97 -2.97 9.98
N GLY A 219 17.61 -1.82 10.24
CA GLY A 219 18.93 -1.45 9.74
C GLY A 219 18.93 -0.83 8.35
N GLY A 220 17.78 -0.42 7.82
CA GLY A 220 17.69 0.46 6.65
C GLY A 220 18.16 1.88 7.01
N GLU A 221 18.56 2.65 6.00
CA GLU A 221 18.92 4.07 6.15
C GLU A 221 18.06 4.91 5.21
N VAL A 222 17.58 6.07 5.69
CA VAL A 222 16.79 7.01 4.88
C VAL A 222 17.55 8.33 4.81
N HIS A 223 17.89 8.75 3.59
CA HIS A 223 18.58 9.98 3.28
C HIS A 223 17.60 10.95 2.63
N PHE A 224 17.12 11.91 3.41
CA PHE A 224 16.31 13.03 2.92
C PHE A 224 17.17 14.10 2.24
N ASN A 225 16.52 15.00 1.50
CA ASN A 225 17.16 16.08 0.74
C ASN A 225 18.28 15.53 -0.18
N THR A 226 18.13 14.31 -0.67
CA THR A 226 19.14 13.59 -1.44
C THR A 226 18.54 13.09 -2.76
N ALA A 227 18.82 13.85 -3.83
CA ALA A 227 18.36 13.50 -5.16
C ALA A 227 19.39 12.63 -5.91
N LEU A 228 18.92 11.64 -6.66
CA LEU A 228 19.73 10.86 -7.59
C LEU A 228 20.13 11.74 -8.76
N THR A 229 21.44 11.81 -9.07
CA THR A 229 22.00 12.66 -10.13
C THR A 229 22.71 11.86 -11.22
N GLY A 230 23.05 10.60 -11.00
CA GLY A 230 23.73 9.79 -12.01
C GLY A 230 23.82 8.31 -11.67
N LEU A 231 24.19 7.53 -12.68
CA LEU A 231 24.42 6.09 -12.60
C LEU A 231 25.89 5.80 -12.93
N GLU A 232 26.54 5.02 -12.08
CA GLU A 232 27.91 4.53 -12.34
C GLU A 232 27.82 3.11 -12.89
N ARG A 233 28.39 2.91 -14.10
CA ARG A 233 28.37 1.61 -14.76
C ARG A 233 29.77 1.18 -15.17
N LYS A 234 30.03 -0.11 -15.02
CA LYS A 234 31.27 -0.75 -15.50
C LYS A 234 30.90 -2.00 -16.27
N ASN A 235 31.36 -2.12 -17.51
CA ASN A 235 31.04 -3.22 -18.41
C ASN A 235 29.53 -3.48 -18.57
N GLY A 236 28.72 -2.42 -18.63
CA GLY A 236 27.28 -2.51 -18.77
C GLY A 236 26.50 -2.83 -17.49
N GLN A 237 27.18 -3.10 -16.37
CA GLN A 237 26.57 -3.37 -15.08
C GLN A 237 26.58 -2.14 -14.18
N LEU A 238 25.53 -1.97 -13.38
CA LEU A 238 25.47 -0.95 -12.33
C LEU A 238 26.50 -1.31 -11.24
N VAL A 239 27.33 -0.36 -10.86
CA VAL A 239 28.31 -0.51 -9.77
C VAL A 239 28.15 0.56 -8.70
N GLY A 240 27.37 1.61 -8.97
CA GLY A 240 27.12 2.70 -8.05
C GLY A 240 26.18 3.75 -8.62
N ILE A 241 25.89 4.72 -7.79
CA ILE A 241 25.08 5.88 -8.12
C ILE A 241 25.71 7.14 -7.54
N THR A 242 25.46 8.28 -8.19
CA THR A 242 25.78 9.61 -7.67
C THR A 242 24.51 10.33 -7.24
N THR A 243 24.63 11.15 -6.21
CA THR A 243 23.52 11.93 -5.65
C THR A 243 23.97 13.36 -5.36
N THR A 244 23.06 14.24 -4.98
CA THR A 244 23.39 15.59 -4.52
C THR A 244 24.29 15.60 -3.27
N ASN A 245 24.32 14.51 -2.49
CA ASN A 245 25.03 14.43 -1.22
C ASN A 245 26.11 13.32 -1.20
N GLY A 246 26.64 12.94 -2.36
CA GLY A 246 27.70 11.93 -2.47
C GLY A 246 27.33 10.74 -3.34
N SER A 247 28.13 9.68 -3.27
CA SER A 247 27.96 8.46 -4.07
C SER A 247 27.76 7.24 -3.19
N PHE A 248 27.03 6.27 -3.73
CA PHE A 248 26.78 4.99 -3.07
C PHE A 248 27.13 3.84 -4.03
N ALA A 249 27.95 2.89 -3.58
CA ALA A 249 28.18 1.66 -4.31
C ALA A 249 26.94 0.77 -4.22
N CYS A 250 26.42 0.29 -5.35
CA CYS A 250 25.30 -0.64 -5.40
C CYS A 250 25.21 -1.35 -6.76
N GLU A 251 24.75 -2.59 -6.75
CA GLU A 251 24.44 -3.38 -7.95
C GLU A 251 22.95 -3.45 -8.22
N ALA A 252 22.12 -3.07 -7.24
CA ALA A 252 20.67 -3.10 -7.34
C ALA A 252 20.08 -1.75 -6.95
N LEU A 253 19.33 -1.15 -7.87
CA LEU A 253 18.65 0.13 -7.69
C LEU A 253 17.18 0.00 -8.07
N VAL A 254 16.30 0.36 -7.15
CA VAL A 254 14.84 0.45 -7.37
C VAL A 254 14.50 1.90 -7.68
N PHE A 255 13.97 2.16 -8.87
CA PHE A 255 13.46 3.48 -9.25
C PHE A 255 11.99 3.62 -8.83
N ALA A 256 11.74 4.46 -7.84
CA ALA A 256 10.39 4.77 -7.33
C ALA A 256 10.13 6.28 -7.27
N VAL A 257 10.71 7.03 -8.22
CA VAL A 257 10.81 8.50 -8.24
C VAL A 257 9.49 9.22 -8.55
N GLY A 258 8.44 8.49 -8.93
CA GLY A 258 7.16 9.08 -9.34
C GLY A 258 7.21 9.70 -10.73
N HIS A 259 6.04 10.07 -11.25
CA HIS A 259 5.90 10.54 -12.63
C HIS A 259 6.43 11.97 -12.86
N SER A 260 6.63 12.75 -11.81
CA SER A 260 7.00 14.17 -11.91
C SER A 260 8.51 14.41 -11.88
N ALA A 261 9.33 13.40 -11.65
CA ALA A 261 10.80 13.50 -11.59
C ALA A 261 11.42 13.59 -12.99
N ARG A 262 11.10 14.65 -13.74
CA ARG A 262 11.50 14.83 -15.15
C ARG A 262 13.01 14.91 -15.33
N ASP A 263 13.69 15.57 -14.42
CA ASP A 263 15.15 15.64 -14.36
C ASP A 263 15.80 14.25 -14.23
N THR A 264 15.23 13.41 -13.36
CA THR A 264 15.68 12.01 -13.22
C THR A 264 15.45 11.22 -14.51
N PHE A 265 14.30 11.38 -15.18
CA PHE A 265 14.06 10.73 -16.46
C PHE A 265 15.02 11.20 -17.55
N SER A 266 15.32 12.50 -17.62
CA SER A 266 16.33 13.04 -18.54
C SER A 266 17.71 12.41 -18.25
N MET A 267 18.14 12.38 -17.00
CA MET A 267 19.39 11.75 -16.59
C MET A 267 19.45 10.26 -16.97
N LEU A 268 18.35 9.50 -16.84
CA LEU A 268 18.28 8.10 -17.24
C LEU A 268 18.45 7.94 -18.76
N MET A 269 17.80 8.79 -19.57
CA MET A 269 17.97 8.79 -21.04
C MET A 269 19.40 9.13 -21.43
N ASP A 270 19.98 10.17 -20.84
CA ASP A 270 21.36 10.57 -21.08
C ASP A 270 22.36 9.48 -20.67
N SER A 271 21.98 8.67 -19.68
CA SER A 271 22.72 7.48 -19.29
C SER A 271 22.53 6.28 -20.26
N GLY A 272 21.77 6.45 -21.35
CA GLY A 272 21.54 5.43 -22.36
C GLY A 272 20.51 4.34 -21.96
N LEU A 273 19.62 4.60 -20.98
CA LEU A 273 18.47 3.75 -20.75
C LEU A 273 17.36 4.07 -21.76
N VAL A 274 16.72 3.02 -22.25
CA VAL A 274 15.58 3.14 -23.16
C VAL A 274 14.32 3.35 -22.31
N LEU A 275 13.62 4.47 -22.57
CA LEU A 275 12.34 4.78 -21.93
C LEU A 275 11.23 4.74 -22.97
N GLU A 276 10.12 4.12 -22.62
CA GLU A 276 8.92 4.04 -23.45
C GLU A 276 7.82 4.92 -22.88
N CYS A 277 7.14 5.67 -23.75
CA CYS A 277 5.94 6.40 -23.37
C CYS A 277 4.80 5.44 -23.06
N LYS A 278 4.26 5.52 -21.85
CA LYS A 278 3.03 4.79 -21.51
C LYS A 278 1.81 5.68 -21.69
N PRO A 279 0.68 5.15 -22.22
CA PRO A 279 -0.55 5.90 -22.30
C PRO A 279 -1.01 6.32 -20.91
N PHE A 280 -1.30 7.58 -20.75
CA PHE A 280 -1.82 8.17 -19.55
C PHE A 280 -3.25 8.64 -19.78
N LEU A 281 -4.21 8.12 -19.03
CA LEU A 281 -5.59 8.57 -19.09
C LEU A 281 -5.82 9.64 -18.04
N SER A 282 -5.91 10.89 -18.48
CA SER A 282 -6.42 11.99 -17.66
C SER A 282 -7.89 12.23 -18.05
N LEU A 283 -8.78 12.07 -17.09
CA LEU A 283 -10.19 12.42 -17.23
C LEU A 283 -10.40 13.81 -16.63
N ILE A 284 -10.24 14.84 -17.45
CA ILE A 284 -10.73 16.18 -17.14
C ILE A 284 -12.11 16.27 -17.76
N HIS A 285 -13.14 16.37 -16.93
CA HIS A 285 -14.48 16.73 -17.38
C HIS A 285 -14.52 18.26 -17.49
N ILE A 286 -14.54 18.74 -18.70
CA ILE A 286 -14.78 20.16 -19.02
C ILE A 286 -16.28 20.33 -19.23
#